data_26212b89a13212d0faa258bdebeb5039
#
_entry.id   26212b89a13212d0faa258bdebeb5039
#
_cell.length_a   1.000
_cell.length_b   1.000
_cell.length_c   1.000
_cell.angle_alpha   90.00
_cell.angle_beta   90.00
_cell.angle_gamma   90.00
#
_symmetry.space_group_name_H-M   'P 1'
#
loop_
_entity.id
_entity.type
_entity.pdbx_description
1 polymer ?
#
loop_
_entity_poly.entity_id
_entity_poly.type
_entity_poly.pdbx_seq_one_letter_code
_entity_poly.pdbx_strand_id
1 'polypeptide(L)'
;MLVLLAVFAARLVYIQGFRGETVAQEALAKRLSTASLLAARGQITDANGVQLATSVERYTVTVDQKTLATWKVRGSDPLVAGPSGAAQLLAPILGLNAAELGAKLAGESRYKVVAKGVLPEQWRAIRELGIDGVLAERTSERVYPNKTLAGNLLGWVNSQGVGATGLEALLDTKLQGTPGTVVYEHGRGGQEIPGGYQEQTDSVPGSSVQLTILGDLQWKAEEAINSQVAATASDSGVIVAIDTRTGEILALADSGSVDPNSPKAGNLTGSSAVSDVFEPGSTAKVITMAAALETGIANPLSQFEVPYAYTTSNNQTFHDSHDHATLKLTMTGILSESSNVGTVMLGQNIPQQVRYD
;
A
#
# COMPACT_ATOMS: atom_id res chain seq x y z
N MET A 1 -63.78 33.25 -20.65
CA MET A 1 -62.87 33.59 -19.54
C MET A 1 -63.14 32.75 -18.27
N LEU A 2 -64.39 32.71 -17.69
CA LEU A 2 -64.72 31.91 -16.50
C LEU A 2 -64.42 30.39 -16.62
N VAL A 3 -64.73 29.79 -17.77
CA VAL A 3 -64.47 28.34 -18.02
C VAL A 3 -62.94 28.04 -18.01
N LEU A 4 -62.11 28.91 -18.58
CA LEU A 4 -60.68 28.80 -18.59
C LEU A 4 -60.10 28.89 -17.18
N LEU A 5 -60.58 29.82 -16.36
CA LEU A 5 -60.21 29.94 -14.94
C LEU A 5 -60.62 28.70 -14.12
N ALA A 6 -61.81 28.15 -14.38
CA ALA A 6 -62.26 26.94 -13.71
C ALA A 6 -61.39 25.72 -14.06
N VAL A 7 -60.98 25.58 -15.32
CA VAL A 7 -60.04 24.51 -15.75
C VAL A 7 -58.67 24.65 -15.09
N PHE A 8 -58.13 25.88 -15.01
CA PHE A 8 -56.89 26.14 -14.30
C PHE A 8 -56.99 25.83 -12.79
N ALA A 9 -58.09 26.26 -12.15
CA ALA A 9 -58.32 25.99 -10.74
C ALA A 9 -58.42 24.47 -10.48
N ALA A 10 -59.22 23.76 -11.28
CA ALA A 10 -59.33 22.29 -11.17
C ALA A 10 -57.98 21.60 -11.40
N ARG A 11 -57.16 22.07 -12.36
CA ARG A 11 -55.82 21.54 -12.62
C ARG A 11 -54.87 21.83 -11.46
N LEU A 12 -54.94 22.98 -10.86
CA LEU A 12 -54.16 23.39 -9.70
C LEU A 12 -54.47 22.50 -8.48
N VAL A 13 -55.76 22.29 -8.21
CA VAL A 13 -56.22 21.40 -7.13
C VAL A 13 -55.76 19.96 -7.39
N TYR A 14 -55.86 19.49 -8.63
CA TYR A 14 -55.36 18.14 -8.99
C TYR A 14 -53.85 18.00 -8.75
N ILE A 15 -53.03 18.98 -9.19
CA ILE A 15 -51.60 18.94 -9.03
C ILE A 15 -51.18 19.07 -7.56
N GLN A 16 -51.79 20.04 -6.83
CA GLN A 16 -51.41 20.29 -5.44
C GLN A 16 -52.03 19.31 -4.45
N GLY A 17 -53.28 18.89 -4.67
CA GLY A 17 -53.99 18.00 -3.75
C GLY A 17 -53.73 16.50 -3.97
N PHE A 18 -53.63 16.09 -5.23
CA PHE A 18 -53.54 14.65 -5.55
C PHE A 18 -52.15 14.21 -6.06
N ARG A 19 -51.38 15.11 -6.63
CA ARG A 19 -50.03 14.81 -7.16
C ARG A 19 -48.89 15.58 -6.48
N GLY A 20 -49.20 16.42 -5.48
CA GLY A 20 -48.22 17.30 -4.87
C GLY A 20 -47.00 16.56 -4.30
N GLU A 21 -47.29 15.49 -3.59
CA GLU A 21 -46.22 14.67 -3.00
C GLU A 21 -45.33 13.99 -4.06
N THR A 22 -45.94 13.40 -5.09
CA THR A 22 -45.22 12.73 -6.19
C THR A 22 -44.35 13.72 -6.97
N VAL A 23 -44.91 14.90 -7.28
CA VAL A 23 -44.19 15.96 -8.00
C VAL A 23 -43.04 16.54 -7.13
N ALA A 24 -43.26 16.65 -5.82
CA ALA A 24 -42.23 17.10 -4.89
C ALA A 24 -41.09 16.08 -4.79
N GLN A 25 -41.40 14.77 -4.71
CA GLN A 25 -40.42 13.69 -4.70
C GLN A 25 -39.64 13.63 -6.00
N GLU A 26 -40.32 13.73 -7.17
CA GLU A 26 -39.64 13.78 -8.47
C GLU A 26 -38.71 15.00 -8.61
N ALA A 27 -39.14 16.15 -8.08
CA ALA A 27 -38.35 17.38 -8.09
C ALA A 27 -37.11 17.25 -7.16
N LEU A 28 -37.30 16.64 -5.98
CA LEU A 28 -36.20 16.35 -5.05
C LEU A 28 -35.20 15.38 -5.67
N ALA A 29 -35.69 14.27 -6.23
CA ALA A 29 -34.82 13.24 -6.85
C ALA A 29 -33.91 13.82 -7.95
N LYS A 30 -34.38 14.84 -8.69
CA LYS A 30 -33.58 15.55 -9.71
C LYS A 30 -32.51 16.48 -9.13
N ARG A 31 -32.57 16.76 -7.83
CA ARG A 31 -31.62 17.62 -7.11
C ARG A 31 -30.73 16.87 -6.14
N LEU A 32 -30.93 15.54 -6.01
CA LEU A 32 -30.08 14.71 -5.18
C LEU A 32 -28.82 14.30 -5.94
N SER A 33 -27.69 14.40 -5.27
CA SER A 33 -26.41 13.83 -5.68
C SER A 33 -25.91 12.86 -4.62
N THR A 34 -25.28 11.79 -5.07
CA THR A 34 -24.64 10.82 -4.19
C THR A 34 -23.13 10.98 -4.30
N ALA A 35 -22.45 11.14 -3.19
CA ALA A 35 -21.01 11.13 -3.10
C ALA A 35 -20.55 9.99 -2.19
N SER A 36 -19.41 9.38 -2.52
CA SER A 36 -18.79 8.36 -1.68
C SER A 36 -18.02 9.01 -0.54
N LEU A 37 -18.22 8.51 0.68
CA LEU A 37 -17.41 8.85 1.84
C LEU A 37 -16.27 7.84 1.95
N LEU A 38 -15.06 8.32 1.73
CA LEU A 38 -13.89 7.47 1.78
C LEU A 38 -13.70 6.85 3.17
N ALA A 39 -13.46 5.55 3.21
CA ALA A 39 -12.98 4.87 4.40
C ALA A 39 -11.48 5.16 4.58
N ALA A 40 -11.07 5.43 5.80
CA ALA A 40 -9.64 5.50 6.12
C ALA A 40 -9.05 4.09 6.06
N ARG A 41 -8.00 3.90 5.25
CA ARG A 41 -7.24 2.65 5.21
C ARG A 41 -6.49 2.48 6.52
N GLY A 42 -6.53 1.28 7.12
CA GLY A 42 -5.88 0.94 8.37
C GLY A 42 -4.38 1.23 8.35
N GLN A 43 -3.83 1.60 9.49
CA GLN A 43 -2.40 1.86 9.65
C GLN A 43 -1.62 0.55 9.75
N ILE A 44 -0.35 0.57 9.33
CA ILE A 44 0.63 -0.48 9.63
C ILE A 44 1.68 0.15 10.56
N THR A 45 1.89 -0.47 11.71
CA THR A 45 2.87 -0.01 12.71
C THR A 45 3.90 -1.10 12.96
N ASP A 46 5.06 -0.70 13.47
CA ASP A 46 6.03 -1.62 14.04
C ASP A 46 5.58 -2.16 15.41
N ALA A 47 6.39 -2.99 16.06
CA ALA A 47 6.10 -3.57 17.36
C ALA A 47 5.95 -2.53 18.48
N ASN A 48 6.54 -1.34 18.33
CA ASN A 48 6.49 -0.24 19.27
C ASN A 48 5.37 0.78 18.96
N GLY A 49 4.56 0.53 17.92
CA GLY A 49 3.49 1.42 17.50
C GLY A 49 3.98 2.58 16.61
N VAL A 50 5.23 2.56 16.14
CA VAL A 50 5.73 3.55 15.18
C VAL A 50 5.09 3.32 13.82
N GLN A 51 4.55 4.37 13.22
CA GLN A 51 3.85 4.29 11.94
C GLN A 51 4.82 3.96 10.80
N LEU A 52 4.60 2.81 10.15
CA LEU A 52 5.30 2.40 8.94
C LEU A 52 4.50 2.77 7.68
N ALA A 53 3.17 2.67 7.74
CA ALA A 53 2.27 3.11 6.68
C ALA A 53 1.00 3.73 7.28
N THR A 54 0.61 4.89 6.76
CA THR A 54 -0.60 5.62 7.20
C THR A 54 -1.31 6.23 6.02
N SER A 55 -2.57 6.64 6.22
CA SER A 55 -3.35 7.33 5.20
C SER A 55 -3.62 8.77 5.64
N VAL A 56 -3.40 9.70 4.74
CA VAL A 56 -3.63 11.13 4.98
C VAL A 56 -4.68 11.66 4.03
N GLU A 57 -5.44 12.64 4.51
CA GLU A 57 -6.46 13.30 3.71
C GLU A 57 -5.81 14.19 2.65
N ARG A 58 -6.35 14.11 1.42
CA ARG A 58 -5.98 14.94 0.28
C ARG A 58 -7.22 15.35 -0.49
N TYR A 59 -7.04 16.27 -1.41
CA TYR A 59 -8.07 16.70 -2.32
C TYR A 59 -7.62 16.62 -3.77
N THR A 60 -8.54 16.21 -4.63
CA THR A 60 -8.40 16.35 -6.08
C THR A 60 -9.21 17.55 -6.50
N VAL A 61 -8.55 18.62 -6.90
CA VAL A 61 -9.21 19.84 -7.38
C VAL A 61 -9.63 19.64 -8.81
N THR A 62 -10.89 19.91 -9.09
CA THR A 62 -11.55 19.79 -10.40
C THR A 62 -12.17 21.12 -10.81
N VAL A 63 -12.48 21.27 -12.09
CA VAL A 63 -13.13 22.46 -12.63
C VAL A 63 -14.24 22.10 -13.61
N ASP A 64 -15.38 22.79 -13.47
CA ASP A 64 -16.37 22.98 -14.53
C ASP A 64 -15.95 24.20 -15.37
N GLN A 65 -15.31 23.93 -16.50
CA GLN A 65 -14.77 24.99 -17.38
C GLN A 65 -15.85 25.91 -17.93
N LYS A 66 -17.08 25.41 -18.16
CA LYS A 66 -18.20 26.24 -18.63
C LYS A 66 -18.67 27.24 -17.57
N THR A 67 -18.76 26.79 -16.32
CA THR A 67 -19.13 27.67 -15.22
C THR A 67 -18.01 28.69 -14.96
N LEU A 68 -16.76 28.23 -14.94
CA LEU A 68 -15.58 29.09 -14.74
C LEU A 68 -15.44 30.18 -15.83
N ALA A 69 -15.80 29.89 -17.07
CA ALA A 69 -15.69 30.85 -18.19
C ALA A 69 -16.45 32.14 -17.94
N THR A 70 -17.54 32.09 -17.15
CA THR A 70 -18.42 33.25 -16.82
C THR A 70 -18.13 33.84 -15.45
N TRP A 71 -17.23 33.23 -14.67
CA TRP A 71 -16.89 33.69 -13.32
C TRP A 71 -16.16 35.03 -13.33
N LYS A 72 -16.49 35.89 -12.34
CA LYS A 72 -15.85 37.19 -12.11
C LYS A 72 -15.68 37.43 -10.63
N VAL A 73 -14.56 38.05 -10.25
CA VAL A 73 -14.37 38.52 -8.88
C VAL A 73 -15.44 39.59 -8.55
N ARG A 74 -16.16 39.41 -7.44
CA ARG A 74 -17.15 40.37 -7.00
C ARG A 74 -16.47 41.62 -6.44
N GLY A 75 -16.78 42.79 -7.01
CA GLY A 75 -16.57 44.11 -6.41
C GLY A 75 -15.20 44.79 -6.65
N SER A 76 -14.31 44.24 -7.46
CA SER A 76 -13.05 44.90 -7.80
C SER A 76 -12.55 44.50 -9.20
N ASP A 77 -11.49 44.89 -9.62
CA ASP A 77 -10.79 44.81 -10.88
C ASP A 77 -11.39 43.84 -11.96
N PRO A 78 -11.97 44.34 -13.04
CA PRO A 78 -12.55 43.54 -14.10
C PRO A 78 -11.53 42.62 -14.82
N LEU A 79 -10.22 42.78 -14.57
CA LEU A 79 -9.14 41.96 -15.12
C LEU A 79 -9.06 40.56 -14.47
N VAL A 80 -9.62 40.37 -13.27
CA VAL A 80 -9.61 39.06 -12.58
C VAL A 80 -10.94 38.35 -12.86
N ALA A 81 -11.01 37.65 -13.98
CA ALA A 81 -12.20 36.93 -14.41
C ALA A 81 -11.83 35.72 -15.26
N GLY A 82 -12.74 34.74 -15.31
CA GLY A 82 -12.62 33.54 -16.14
C GLY A 82 -11.37 32.69 -15.82
N PRO A 83 -10.98 31.83 -16.77
CA PRO A 83 -9.85 30.89 -16.58
C PRO A 83 -8.52 31.56 -16.25
N SER A 84 -8.21 32.69 -16.88
CA SER A 84 -6.95 33.41 -16.66
C SER A 84 -6.90 34.04 -15.27
N GLY A 85 -7.98 34.69 -14.82
CA GLY A 85 -8.05 35.27 -13.49
C GLY A 85 -8.02 34.19 -12.41
N ALA A 86 -8.75 33.09 -12.59
CA ALA A 86 -8.72 31.96 -11.68
C ALA A 86 -7.31 31.35 -11.59
N ALA A 87 -6.61 31.22 -12.71
CA ALA A 87 -5.25 30.69 -12.73
C ALA A 87 -4.25 31.54 -11.92
N GLN A 88 -4.37 32.87 -12.00
CA GLN A 88 -3.53 33.79 -11.21
C GLN A 88 -3.71 33.61 -9.71
N LEU A 89 -4.95 33.35 -9.25
CA LEU A 89 -5.25 33.15 -7.85
C LEU A 89 -4.90 31.74 -7.35
N LEU A 90 -5.11 30.71 -8.17
CA LEU A 90 -4.89 29.32 -7.80
C LEU A 90 -3.43 28.89 -7.89
N ALA A 91 -2.68 29.44 -8.85
CA ALA A 91 -1.31 29.01 -9.12
C ALA A 91 -0.38 29.11 -7.90
N PRO A 92 -0.35 30.23 -7.13
CA PRO A 92 0.50 30.33 -5.95
C PRO A 92 0.12 29.34 -4.85
N ILE A 93 -1.17 29.02 -4.68
CA ILE A 93 -1.66 28.07 -3.66
C ILE A 93 -1.28 26.64 -4.04
N LEU A 94 -1.40 26.32 -5.34
CA LEU A 94 -1.12 24.97 -5.86
C LEU A 94 0.35 24.74 -6.21
N GLY A 95 1.19 25.78 -6.19
CA GLY A 95 2.59 25.70 -6.62
C GLY A 95 2.75 25.40 -8.13
N LEU A 96 1.80 25.85 -8.96
CA LEU A 96 1.77 25.59 -10.40
C LEU A 96 2.09 26.85 -11.21
N ASN A 97 2.47 26.64 -12.48
CA ASN A 97 2.65 27.76 -13.42
C ASN A 97 1.27 28.32 -13.83
N ALA A 98 1.08 29.64 -13.67
CA ALA A 98 -0.21 30.31 -13.93
C ALA A 98 -0.65 30.21 -15.41
N ALA A 99 0.29 30.27 -16.37
CA ALA A 99 -0.05 30.19 -17.79
C ALA A 99 -0.50 28.77 -18.19
N GLU A 100 0.23 27.74 -17.71
CA GLU A 100 -0.14 26.33 -17.93
C GLU A 100 -1.47 26.00 -17.26
N LEU A 101 -1.67 26.51 -16.03
CA LEU A 101 -2.91 26.34 -15.30
C LEU A 101 -4.07 27.01 -16.03
N GLY A 102 -3.88 28.24 -16.54
CA GLY A 102 -4.88 28.97 -17.32
C GLY A 102 -5.33 28.20 -18.56
N ALA A 103 -4.38 27.62 -19.30
CA ALA A 103 -4.68 26.74 -20.43
C ALA A 103 -5.49 25.50 -20.03
N LYS A 104 -5.19 24.93 -18.86
CA LYS A 104 -5.91 23.76 -18.31
C LYS A 104 -7.31 24.10 -17.84
N LEU A 105 -7.52 25.32 -17.34
CA LEU A 105 -8.81 25.82 -16.86
C LEU A 105 -9.74 26.27 -18.00
N ALA A 106 -9.20 26.60 -19.17
CA ALA A 106 -9.97 26.98 -20.34
C ALA A 106 -10.53 25.74 -21.06
N GLY A 107 -11.78 25.86 -21.56
CA GLY A 107 -12.43 24.78 -22.34
C GLY A 107 -13.93 24.70 -22.09
N GLU A 108 -14.52 23.57 -22.48
CA GLU A 108 -15.96 23.34 -22.39
C GLU A 108 -16.36 22.13 -21.54
N SER A 109 -15.39 21.48 -20.88
CA SER A 109 -15.64 20.32 -20.05
C SER A 109 -16.35 20.73 -18.75
N ARG A 110 -17.33 19.94 -18.34
CA ARG A 110 -17.97 20.09 -17.03
C ARG A 110 -17.18 19.46 -15.89
N TYR A 111 -16.20 18.65 -16.23
CA TYR A 111 -15.32 17.99 -15.27
C TYR A 111 -13.91 17.88 -15.87
N LYS A 112 -12.96 18.56 -15.24
CA LYS A 112 -11.55 18.49 -15.61
C LYS A 112 -10.71 18.49 -14.34
N VAL A 113 -9.86 17.48 -14.15
CA VAL A 113 -8.91 17.45 -13.03
C VAL A 113 -7.83 18.51 -13.25
N VAL A 114 -7.67 19.36 -12.26
CA VAL A 114 -6.69 20.47 -12.23
C VAL A 114 -5.44 20.05 -11.48
N ALA A 115 -5.59 19.60 -10.24
CA ALA A 115 -4.50 19.15 -9.37
C ALA A 115 -4.96 17.97 -8.51
N LYS A 116 -4.05 17.06 -8.22
CA LYS A 116 -4.23 15.93 -7.30
C LYS A 116 -3.32 16.11 -6.09
N GLY A 117 -3.64 15.42 -4.97
CA GLY A 117 -2.81 15.44 -3.77
C GLY A 117 -2.77 16.78 -3.04
N VAL A 118 -3.78 17.64 -3.27
CA VAL A 118 -3.87 18.96 -2.66
C VAL A 118 -4.11 18.82 -1.16
N LEU A 119 -3.36 19.56 -0.36
CA LEU A 119 -3.44 19.53 1.09
C LEU A 119 -4.75 20.16 1.60
N PRO A 120 -5.28 19.74 2.77
CA PRO A 120 -6.50 20.32 3.34
C PRO A 120 -6.44 21.84 3.53
N GLU A 121 -5.30 22.38 3.95
CA GLU A 121 -5.08 23.81 4.08
C GLU A 121 -5.08 24.56 2.73
N GLN A 122 -4.48 23.97 1.71
CA GLN A 122 -4.52 24.52 0.34
C GLN A 122 -5.96 24.55 -0.20
N TRP A 123 -6.71 23.46 0.00
CA TRP A 123 -8.12 23.42 -0.42
C TRP A 123 -8.97 24.44 0.34
N ARG A 124 -8.73 24.64 1.64
CA ARG A 124 -9.42 25.67 2.42
C ARG A 124 -9.17 27.05 1.83
N ALA A 125 -7.91 27.38 1.52
CA ALA A 125 -7.54 28.65 0.90
C ALA A 125 -8.20 28.82 -0.49
N ILE A 126 -8.24 27.76 -1.32
CA ILE A 126 -8.92 27.78 -2.62
C ILE A 126 -10.43 28.06 -2.46
N ARG A 127 -11.07 27.40 -1.50
CA ARG A 127 -12.51 27.57 -1.24
C ARG A 127 -12.86 28.99 -0.79
N GLU A 128 -11.99 29.64 -0.01
CA GLU A 128 -12.15 31.03 0.43
C GLU A 128 -12.12 32.04 -0.72
N LEU A 129 -11.47 31.70 -1.85
CA LEU A 129 -11.48 32.56 -3.05
C LEU A 129 -12.84 32.62 -3.71
N GLY A 130 -13.77 31.69 -3.45
CA GLY A 130 -15.12 31.70 -3.98
C GLY A 130 -15.18 31.64 -5.51
N ILE A 131 -14.33 30.85 -6.14
CA ILE A 131 -14.26 30.71 -7.60
C ILE A 131 -15.34 29.72 -8.07
N ASP A 132 -16.39 30.25 -8.72
CA ASP A 132 -17.46 29.41 -9.24
C ASP A 132 -16.90 28.41 -10.29
N GLY A 133 -17.31 27.15 -10.15
CA GLY A 133 -16.87 26.07 -11.05
C GLY A 133 -15.58 25.37 -10.59
N VAL A 134 -14.91 25.85 -9.54
CA VAL A 134 -13.79 25.11 -8.91
C VAL A 134 -14.35 24.27 -7.77
N LEU A 135 -14.16 22.97 -7.86
CA LEU A 135 -14.65 21.96 -6.94
C LEU A 135 -13.50 21.08 -6.45
N ALA A 136 -13.72 20.33 -5.39
CA ALA A 136 -12.76 19.31 -4.97
C ALA A 136 -13.46 18.05 -4.52
N GLU A 137 -12.82 16.95 -4.84
CA GLU A 137 -13.15 15.63 -4.34
C GLU A 137 -12.17 15.26 -3.23
N ARG A 138 -12.71 14.85 -2.09
CA ARG A 138 -11.91 14.34 -0.99
C ARG A 138 -11.30 13.00 -1.40
N THR A 139 -9.99 12.87 -1.26
CA THR A 139 -9.23 11.66 -1.58
C THR A 139 -8.35 11.27 -0.40
N SER A 140 -7.84 10.06 -0.42
CA SER A 140 -6.88 9.57 0.56
C SER A 140 -5.57 9.25 -0.14
N GLU A 141 -4.46 9.64 0.46
CA GLU A 141 -3.12 9.28 0.01
C GLU A 141 -2.48 8.36 1.02
N ARG A 142 -1.92 7.23 0.55
CA ARG A 142 -1.13 6.34 1.38
C ARG A 142 0.28 6.88 1.49
N VAL A 143 0.79 7.01 2.71
CA VAL A 143 2.10 7.59 3.00
C VAL A 143 2.91 6.62 3.85
N TYR A 144 4.19 6.48 3.51
CA TYR A 144 5.18 5.67 4.21
C TYR A 144 6.22 6.62 4.80
N PRO A 145 6.05 7.04 6.08
CA PRO A 145 6.84 8.13 6.68
C PRO A 145 8.34 7.82 6.72
N ASN A 146 8.67 6.55 6.86
CA ASN A 146 10.05 6.07 7.00
C ASN A 146 10.70 5.70 5.66
N LYS A 147 10.06 6.09 4.53
CA LYS A 147 10.58 5.89 3.15
C LYS A 147 10.95 4.44 2.88
N THR A 148 12.25 4.15 2.73
CA THR A 148 12.75 2.81 2.36
C THR A 148 12.68 1.80 3.50
N LEU A 149 12.47 2.20 4.75
CA LEU A 149 12.43 1.28 5.88
C LEU A 149 11.34 0.24 5.71
N ALA A 150 11.72 -1.03 5.65
CA ALA A 150 10.84 -2.17 5.38
C ALA A 150 10.04 -2.05 4.06
N GLY A 151 10.51 -1.23 3.10
CA GLY A 151 9.74 -0.88 1.91
C GLY A 151 9.31 -2.08 1.08
N ASN A 152 10.19 -3.05 0.87
CA ASN A 152 9.87 -4.30 0.13
C ASN A 152 8.89 -5.18 0.90
N LEU A 153 8.97 -5.21 2.23
CA LEU A 153 8.04 -5.94 3.10
C LEU A 153 6.66 -5.28 3.09
N LEU A 154 6.61 -3.96 3.27
CA LEU A 154 5.35 -3.22 3.27
C LEU A 154 4.65 -3.28 1.92
N GLY A 155 5.40 -3.13 0.85
CA GLY A 155 4.82 -2.96 -0.47
C GLY A 155 4.20 -1.57 -0.65
N TRP A 156 3.29 -1.42 -1.61
CA TRP A 156 2.69 -0.14 -1.95
C TRP A 156 1.24 -0.27 -2.39
N VAL A 157 0.55 0.87 -2.42
CA VAL A 157 -0.85 0.98 -2.82
C VAL A 157 -0.92 1.72 -4.16
N ASN A 158 -1.70 1.20 -5.09
CA ASN A 158 -1.89 1.82 -6.41
C ASN A 158 -2.77 3.09 -6.34
N SER A 159 -2.91 3.78 -7.46
CA SER A 159 -3.71 5.02 -7.56
C SER A 159 -5.21 4.86 -7.25
N GLN A 160 -5.68 3.63 -7.16
CA GLN A 160 -7.07 3.30 -6.81
C GLN A 160 -7.24 2.96 -5.32
N GLY A 161 -6.15 3.00 -4.54
CA GLY A 161 -6.17 2.68 -3.12
C GLY A 161 -6.09 1.18 -2.80
N VAL A 162 -5.79 0.33 -3.79
CA VAL A 162 -5.68 -1.13 -3.65
C VAL A 162 -4.22 -1.51 -3.44
N GLY A 163 -3.96 -2.41 -2.51
CA GLY A 163 -2.62 -2.94 -2.27
C GLY A 163 -2.06 -3.68 -3.48
N ALA A 164 -0.87 -3.32 -3.92
CA ALA A 164 -0.25 -3.84 -5.14
C ALA A 164 0.78 -4.94 -4.88
N THR A 165 1.55 -4.82 -3.80
CA THR A 165 2.59 -5.79 -3.39
C THR A 165 2.73 -5.83 -1.87
N GLY A 166 3.53 -6.77 -1.37
CA GLY A 166 3.89 -6.87 0.05
C GLY A 166 2.71 -7.03 0.99
N LEU A 167 2.85 -6.53 2.20
CA LEU A 167 1.80 -6.57 3.22
C LEU A 167 0.57 -5.75 2.84
N GLU A 168 0.74 -4.67 2.07
CA GLU A 168 -0.38 -3.89 1.54
C GLU A 168 -1.30 -4.74 0.66
N ALA A 169 -0.75 -5.61 -0.18
CA ALA A 169 -1.54 -6.53 -1.01
C ALA A 169 -2.09 -7.72 -0.20
N LEU A 170 -1.25 -8.34 0.64
CA LEU A 170 -1.64 -9.51 1.42
C LEU A 170 -2.80 -9.20 2.39
N LEU A 171 -2.78 -8.01 2.98
CA LEU A 171 -3.76 -7.58 3.99
C LEU A 171 -4.80 -6.59 3.43
N ASP A 172 -4.91 -6.45 2.10
CA ASP A 172 -5.72 -5.41 1.46
C ASP A 172 -7.17 -5.40 1.96
N THR A 173 -7.81 -6.55 2.01
CA THR A 173 -9.21 -6.69 2.48
C THR A 173 -9.42 -6.25 3.94
N LYS A 174 -8.39 -6.38 4.80
CA LYS A 174 -8.45 -5.92 6.19
C LYS A 174 -8.16 -4.43 6.30
N LEU A 175 -7.21 -3.94 5.51
CA LEU A 175 -6.74 -2.56 5.57
C LEU A 175 -7.69 -1.58 4.89
N GLN A 176 -8.39 -1.96 3.82
CA GLN A 176 -9.10 -1.05 2.93
C GLN A 176 -10.31 -0.35 3.58
N GLY A 177 -11.00 -0.99 4.52
CA GLY A 177 -12.25 -0.49 5.09
C GLY A 177 -13.43 -0.52 4.09
N THR A 178 -14.56 0.00 4.52
CA THR A 178 -15.79 0.05 3.71
C THR A 178 -16.20 1.49 3.51
N PRO A 179 -16.28 2.00 2.26
CA PRO A 179 -16.75 3.34 1.99
C PRO A 179 -18.19 3.55 2.45
N GLY A 180 -18.49 4.75 2.97
CA GLY A 180 -19.83 5.21 3.21
C GLY A 180 -20.40 5.96 2.00
N THR A 181 -21.60 6.49 2.16
CA THR A 181 -22.26 7.32 1.14
C THR A 181 -22.91 8.54 1.78
N VAL A 182 -22.90 9.65 1.07
CA VAL A 182 -23.72 10.80 1.41
C VAL A 182 -24.59 11.18 0.21
N VAL A 183 -25.88 11.27 0.44
CA VAL A 183 -26.86 11.79 -0.51
C VAL A 183 -27.24 13.18 -0.05
N TYR A 184 -27.08 14.18 -0.89
CA TYR A 184 -27.36 15.57 -0.55
C TYR A 184 -28.06 16.31 -1.67
N GLU A 185 -28.82 17.34 -1.30
CA GLU A 185 -29.50 18.23 -2.26
C GLU A 185 -28.49 19.26 -2.78
N HIS A 186 -28.41 19.38 -4.10
CA HIS A 186 -27.48 20.30 -4.75
C HIS A 186 -28.19 21.40 -5.53
N GLY A 187 -27.58 22.57 -5.57
CA GLY A 187 -27.98 23.69 -6.41
C GLY A 187 -27.61 23.50 -7.88
N ARG A 188 -27.96 24.49 -8.70
CA ARG A 188 -27.71 24.46 -10.16
C ARG A 188 -26.24 24.34 -10.54
N GLY A 189 -25.35 24.77 -9.67
CA GLY A 189 -23.88 24.67 -9.86
C GLY A 189 -23.22 23.43 -9.23
N GLY A 190 -24.02 22.49 -8.70
CA GLY A 190 -23.51 21.29 -8.04
C GLY A 190 -23.12 21.48 -6.56
N GLN A 191 -23.20 22.72 -6.04
CA GLN A 191 -22.93 23.01 -4.63
C GLN A 191 -24.05 22.47 -3.73
N GLU A 192 -23.67 21.93 -2.58
CA GLU A 192 -24.61 21.52 -1.53
C GLU A 192 -25.48 22.69 -1.07
N ILE A 193 -26.78 22.45 -0.91
CA ILE A 193 -27.72 23.45 -0.40
C ILE A 193 -27.70 23.38 1.14
N PRO A 194 -27.27 24.45 1.84
CA PRO A 194 -27.26 24.48 3.29
C PRO A 194 -28.69 24.27 3.85
N GLY A 195 -28.86 23.25 4.70
CA GLY A 195 -30.18 22.89 5.26
C GLY A 195 -31.10 22.14 4.29
N GLY A 196 -30.63 21.78 3.10
CA GLY A 196 -31.31 20.87 2.17
C GLY A 196 -31.36 19.41 2.69
N TYR A 197 -31.96 18.54 1.87
CA TYR A 197 -31.99 17.11 2.20
C TYR A 197 -30.58 16.55 2.26
N GLN A 198 -30.27 15.80 3.34
CA GLN A 198 -29.04 15.08 3.51
C GLN A 198 -29.31 13.75 4.21
N GLU A 199 -28.77 12.68 3.63
CA GLU A 199 -28.76 11.34 4.22
C GLU A 199 -27.32 10.79 4.12
N GLN A 200 -26.79 10.29 5.24
CA GLN A 200 -25.42 9.81 5.30
C GLN A 200 -25.38 8.41 5.89
N THR A 201 -24.63 7.54 5.22
CA THR A 201 -24.15 6.27 5.75
C THR A 201 -22.65 6.41 6.01
N ASP A 202 -22.23 6.26 7.24
CA ASP A 202 -20.84 6.45 7.63
C ASP A 202 -19.94 5.38 7.00
N SER A 203 -18.71 5.77 6.69
CA SER A 203 -17.68 4.84 6.29
C SER A 203 -17.15 4.05 7.49
N VAL A 204 -16.77 2.79 7.28
CA VAL A 204 -16.13 1.95 8.29
C VAL A 204 -14.62 1.92 7.99
N PRO A 205 -13.77 2.46 8.88
CA PRO A 205 -12.32 2.41 8.70
C PRO A 205 -11.80 0.99 8.59
N GLY A 206 -10.73 0.80 7.84
CA GLY A 206 -9.99 -0.46 7.79
C GLY A 206 -9.31 -0.77 9.12
N SER A 207 -9.08 -2.06 9.38
CA SER A 207 -8.38 -2.51 10.57
C SER A 207 -6.90 -2.14 10.48
N SER A 208 -6.36 -1.56 11.54
CA SER A 208 -4.92 -1.33 11.67
C SER A 208 -4.19 -2.62 12.02
N VAL A 209 -2.94 -2.75 11.61
CA VAL A 209 -2.09 -3.92 11.81
C VAL A 209 -0.80 -3.49 12.51
N GLN A 210 -0.49 -4.16 13.62
CA GLN A 210 0.79 -4.04 14.28
C GLN A 210 1.66 -5.24 13.91
N LEU A 211 2.88 -4.97 13.43
CA LEU A 211 3.87 -5.99 13.08
C LEU A 211 4.72 -6.34 14.30
N THR A 212 5.39 -7.47 14.23
CA THR A 212 6.44 -7.88 15.18
C THR A 212 7.79 -7.23 14.88
N ILE A 213 7.92 -6.56 13.74
CA ILE A 213 9.14 -5.87 13.30
C ILE A 213 9.49 -4.76 14.28
N LEU A 214 10.75 -4.73 14.71
CA LEU A 214 11.35 -3.65 15.49
C LEU A 214 12.03 -2.68 14.51
N GLY A 215 11.50 -1.45 14.38
CA GLY A 215 11.97 -0.48 13.38
C GLY A 215 13.47 -0.22 13.44
N ASP A 216 14.05 -0.08 14.63
CA ASP A 216 15.49 0.14 14.82
C ASP A 216 16.33 -1.05 14.37
N LEU A 217 15.87 -2.29 14.68
CA LEU A 217 16.54 -3.51 14.26
C LEU A 217 16.45 -3.69 12.73
N GLN A 218 15.28 -3.42 12.17
CA GLN A 218 15.04 -3.44 10.73
C GLN A 218 16.00 -2.49 10.00
N TRP A 219 16.10 -1.25 10.49
CA TRP A 219 17.01 -0.26 9.90
C TRP A 219 18.48 -0.72 9.96
N LYS A 220 18.91 -1.26 11.11
CA LYS A 220 20.27 -1.80 11.26
C LYS A 220 20.53 -2.98 10.34
N ALA A 221 19.55 -3.87 10.17
CA ALA A 221 19.66 -5.02 9.27
C ALA A 221 19.76 -4.56 7.81
N GLU A 222 18.96 -3.57 7.39
CA GLU A 222 19.04 -3.01 6.04
C GLU A 222 20.39 -2.32 5.77
N GLU A 223 20.90 -1.53 6.74
CA GLU A 223 22.23 -0.92 6.63
C GLU A 223 23.32 -1.99 6.49
N ALA A 224 23.29 -3.02 7.32
CA ALA A 224 24.27 -4.08 7.33
C ALA A 224 24.26 -4.88 6.02
N ILE A 225 23.08 -5.31 5.54
CA ILE A 225 22.98 -6.10 4.32
C ILE A 225 23.37 -5.31 3.07
N ASN A 226 22.98 -4.03 2.98
CA ASN A 226 23.40 -3.17 1.87
C ASN A 226 24.91 -2.98 1.84
N SER A 227 25.54 -2.77 3.01
CA SER A 227 27.00 -2.67 3.13
C SER A 227 27.69 -3.96 2.72
N GLN A 228 27.16 -5.11 3.15
CA GLN A 228 27.74 -6.42 2.84
C GLN A 228 27.63 -6.74 1.35
N VAL A 229 26.48 -6.53 0.74
CA VAL A 229 26.28 -6.73 -0.72
C VAL A 229 27.24 -5.87 -1.53
N ALA A 230 27.42 -4.59 -1.12
CA ALA A 230 28.39 -3.71 -1.78
C ALA A 230 29.85 -4.20 -1.60
N ALA A 231 30.21 -4.65 -0.41
CA ALA A 231 31.58 -5.10 -0.10
C ALA A 231 31.94 -6.41 -0.82
N THR A 232 30.97 -7.29 -1.04
CA THR A 232 31.18 -8.61 -1.69
C THR A 232 30.86 -8.61 -3.18
N ALA A 233 30.33 -7.50 -3.72
CA ALA A 233 29.80 -7.41 -5.08
C ALA A 233 28.78 -8.52 -5.39
N SER A 234 27.95 -8.88 -4.39
CA SER A 234 26.87 -9.85 -4.54
C SER A 234 25.67 -9.21 -5.25
N ASP A 235 24.84 -10.02 -5.92
CA ASP A 235 23.63 -9.53 -6.62
C ASP A 235 22.56 -9.06 -5.62
N SER A 236 22.41 -9.78 -4.51
CA SER A 236 21.44 -9.47 -3.45
C SER A 236 21.86 -10.09 -2.12
N GLY A 237 21.16 -9.72 -1.06
CA GLY A 237 21.31 -10.31 0.25
C GLY A 237 20.10 -10.02 1.13
N VAL A 238 19.87 -10.90 2.10
CA VAL A 238 18.76 -10.78 3.05
C VAL A 238 19.25 -11.03 4.47
N ILE A 239 18.60 -10.39 5.44
CA ILE A 239 18.75 -10.68 6.86
C ILE A 239 17.37 -10.92 7.46
N VAL A 240 17.17 -12.05 8.11
CA VAL A 240 15.98 -12.38 8.87
C VAL A 240 16.37 -12.60 10.32
N ALA A 241 15.80 -11.81 11.24
CA ALA A 241 15.97 -11.98 12.68
C ALA A 241 14.68 -12.50 13.29
N ILE A 242 14.76 -13.65 13.97
CA ILE A 242 13.62 -14.35 14.58
C ILE A 242 13.89 -14.55 16.07
N ASP A 243 12.89 -14.25 16.91
CA ASP A 243 12.93 -14.69 18.32
C ASP A 243 12.69 -16.20 18.37
N THR A 244 13.67 -16.94 18.80
CA THR A 244 13.63 -18.41 18.84
C THR A 244 12.63 -18.98 19.84
N ARG A 245 12.11 -18.18 20.78
CA ARG A 245 11.14 -18.60 21.78
C ARG A 245 9.71 -18.44 21.29
N THR A 246 9.44 -17.39 20.52
CA THR A 246 8.08 -17.02 20.06
C THR A 246 7.85 -17.32 18.59
N GLY A 247 8.93 -17.41 17.79
CA GLY A 247 8.85 -17.48 16.32
C GLY A 247 8.56 -16.14 15.65
N GLU A 248 8.51 -15.04 16.41
CA GLU A 248 8.24 -13.71 15.87
C GLU A 248 9.40 -13.22 15.02
N ILE A 249 9.09 -12.69 13.83
CA ILE A 249 10.07 -12.05 12.96
C ILE A 249 10.28 -10.62 13.46
N LEU A 250 11.46 -10.33 13.98
CA LEU A 250 11.83 -9.04 14.54
C LEU A 250 12.44 -8.08 13.49
N ALA A 251 13.07 -8.64 12.46
CA ALA A 251 13.51 -7.92 11.27
C ALA A 251 13.49 -8.82 10.05
N LEU A 252 13.16 -8.26 8.90
CA LEU A 252 13.17 -8.92 7.60
C LEU A 252 13.65 -7.91 6.57
N ALA A 253 14.96 -7.92 6.34
CA ALA A 253 15.66 -6.91 5.57
C ALA A 253 16.18 -7.46 4.24
N ASP A 254 15.84 -6.78 3.17
CA ASP A 254 16.37 -7.01 1.83
C ASP A 254 17.42 -5.95 1.50
N SER A 255 18.45 -6.32 0.74
CA SER A 255 19.29 -5.32 0.09
C SER A 255 18.47 -4.59 -0.99
N GLY A 256 18.72 -3.28 -1.12
CA GLY A 256 18.03 -2.47 -2.13
C GLY A 256 16.54 -2.22 -1.83
N SER A 257 16.19 -2.05 -0.55
CA SER A 257 14.83 -1.68 -0.16
C SER A 257 14.36 -0.38 -0.84
N VAL A 258 13.13 -0.36 -1.33
CA VAL A 258 12.56 0.69 -2.19
C VAL A 258 11.63 1.58 -1.40
N ASP A 259 11.57 2.88 -1.74
CA ASP A 259 10.59 3.80 -1.14
C ASP A 259 9.19 3.58 -1.74
N PRO A 260 8.22 3.08 -0.95
CA PRO A 260 6.87 2.85 -1.45
C PRO A 260 6.10 4.13 -1.82
N ASN A 261 6.56 5.31 -1.39
CA ASN A 261 5.98 6.59 -1.81
C ASN A 261 6.30 6.94 -3.28
N SER A 262 7.33 6.30 -3.84
CA SER A 262 7.78 6.55 -5.22
C SER A 262 8.01 5.23 -5.97
N PRO A 263 6.96 4.41 -6.14
CA PRO A 263 7.10 3.12 -6.79
C PRO A 263 7.48 3.32 -8.27
N LYS A 264 8.70 2.96 -8.63
CA LYS A 264 9.10 2.89 -10.02
C LYS A 264 8.65 1.54 -10.59
N ALA A 265 7.99 1.57 -11.75
CA ALA A 265 7.59 0.35 -12.45
C ALA A 265 8.79 -0.60 -12.61
N GLY A 266 8.67 -1.82 -12.13
CA GLY A 266 9.68 -2.87 -12.22
C GLY A 266 10.52 -3.13 -10.96
N ASN A 267 10.48 -2.27 -9.92
CA ASN A 267 11.36 -2.40 -8.75
C ASN A 267 10.65 -2.89 -7.48
N LEU A 268 9.37 -3.27 -7.54
CA LEU A 268 8.62 -3.66 -6.36
C LEU A 268 7.99 -5.05 -6.56
N THR A 269 8.81 -6.07 -6.42
CA THR A 269 8.37 -7.49 -6.47
C THR A 269 7.97 -8.05 -5.11
N GLY A 270 8.10 -7.27 -4.04
CA GLY A 270 7.97 -7.74 -2.66
C GLY A 270 9.34 -8.06 -2.05
N SER A 271 9.35 -8.65 -0.84
CA SER A 271 10.59 -9.03 -0.15
C SER A 271 11.18 -10.30 -0.75
N SER A 272 12.45 -10.24 -1.17
CA SER A 272 13.21 -11.38 -1.66
C SER A 272 13.48 -12.41 -0.55
N ALA A 273 13.46 -12.01 0.70
CA ALA A 273 13.61 -12.91 1.84
C ALA A 273 12.52 -14.00 1.91
N VAL A 274 11.34 -13.77 1.28
CA VAL A 274 10.22 -14.72 1.25
C VAL A 274 9.87 -15.23 -0.15
N SER A 275 10.43 -14.64 -1.19
CA SER A 275 10.13 -15.01 -2.58
C SER A 275 11.25 -15.72 -3.30
N ASP A 276 12.51 -15.42 -2.96
CA ASP A 276 13.65 -15.94 -3.68
C ASP A 276 14.04 -17.33 -3.16
N VAL A 277 14.50 -18.16 -4.08
CA VAL A 277 15.06 -19.47 -3.78
C VAL A 277 16.57 -19.44 -3.96
N PHE A 278 17.31 -20.15 -3.11
CA PHE A 278 18.77 -20.21 -3.15
C PHE A 278 19.27 -21.58 -2.73
N GLU A 279 20.48 -21.93 -3.13
CA GLU A 279 21.17 -23.11 -2.63
C GLU A 279 21.70 -22.84 -1.22
N PRO A 280 21.20 -23.58 -0.20
CA PRO A 280 21.62 -23.33 1.20
C PRO A 280 23.05 -23.74 1.46
N GLY A 281 23.64 -24.58 0.60
CA GLY A 281 24.98 -25.10 0.77
C GLY A 281 25.15 -25.85 2.10
N SER A 282 26.36 -25.70 2.73
CA SER A 282 26.67 -26.38 4.00
C SER A 282 25.77 -25.99 5.17
N THR A 283 24.98 -24.89 5.06
CA THR A 283 24.01 -24.51 6.09
C THR A 283 22.93 -25.58 6.27
N ALA A 284 22.55 -26.28 5.21
CA ALA A 284 21.59 -27.39 5.27
C ALA A 284 22.09 -28.60 6.06
N LYS A 285 23.38 -28.74 6.32
CA LYS A 285 23.93 -29.85 7.14
C LYS A 285 23.39 -29.84 8.55
N VAL A 286 23.04 -28.67 9.09
CA VAL A 286 22.40 -28.52 10.41
C VAL A 286 21.11 -29.33 10.50
N ILE A 287 20.30 -29.37 9.43
CA ILE A 287 19.06 -30.15 9.36
C ILE A 287 19.37 -31.65 9.50
N THR A 288 20.40 -32.16 8.77
CA THR A 288 20.82 -33.56 8.86
C THR A 288 21.28 -33.91 10.27
N MET A 289 22.05 -33.01 10.92
CA MET A 289 22.50 -33.21 12.29
C MET A 289 21.37 -33.25 13.29
N ALA A 290 20.40 -32.31 13.15
CA ALA A 290 19.19 -32.25 14.00
C ALA A 290 18.38 -33.55 13.88
N ALA A 291 18.11 -33.99 12.65
CA ALA A 291 17.36 -35.24 12.39
C ALA A 291 18.08 -36.48 12.95
N ALA A 292 19.44 -36.54 12.88
CA ALA A 292 20.20 -37.64 13.47
C ALA A 292 20.11 -37.64 15.01
N LEU A 293 20.12 -36.49 15.64
CA LEU A 293 19.94 -36.34 17.09
C LEU A 293 18.55 -36.74 17.53
N GLU A 294 17.53 -36.25 16.85
CA GLU A 294 16.13 -36.49 17.18
C GLU A 294 15.76 -37.99 17.05
N THR A 295 16.26 -38.64 16.02
CA THR A 295 16.05 -40.08 15.81
C THR A 295 16.91 -40.96 16.68
N GLY A 296 17.88 -40.41 17.41
CA GLY A 296 18.81 -41.14 18.24
C GLY A 296 19.82 -42.03 17.45
N ILE A 297 19.89 -41.86 16.12
CA ILE A 297 20.84 -42.60 15.24
C ILE A 297 22.28 -42.27 15.57
N ALA A 298 22.51 -41.02 15.94
CA ALA A 298 23.82 -40.57 16.38
C ALA A 298 23.71 -39.55 17.52
N ASN A 299 24.78 -39.37 18.26
CA ASN A 299 24.94 -38.34 19.25
C ASN A 299 26.23 -37.54 18.95
N PRO A 300 26.47 -36.39 19.59
CA PRO A 300 27.60 -35.52 19.28
C PRO A 300 28.98 -36.22 19.31
N LEU A 301 29.13 -37.32 20.09
CA LEU A 301 30.36 -38.07 20.26
C LEU A 301 30.40 -39.34 19.40
N SER A 302 29.35 -39.67 18.64
CA SER A 302 29.35 -40.81 17.71
C SER A 302 30.46 -40.68 16.70
N GLN A 303 31.30 -41.72 16.54
CA GLN A 303 32.52 -41.71 15.72
C GLN A 303 32.28 -42.30 14.32
N PHE A 304 32.92 -41.69 13.33
CA PHE A 304 32.85 -42.06 11.93
C PHE A 304 34.23 -42.02 11.30
N GLU A 305 34.51 -42.99 10.42
CA GLU A 305 35.68 -42.96 9.55
C GLU A 305 35.26 -42.35 8.21
N VAL A 306 35.72 -41.14 7.94
CA VAL A 306 35.28 -40.30 6.82
C VAL A 306 36.38 -40.26 5.77
N PRO A 307 36.23 -40.98 4.63
CA PRO A 307 37.17 -40.87 3.52
C PRO A 307 36.94 -39.57 2.73
N TYR A 308 37.91 -39.17 1.92
CA TYR A 308 37.75 -38.02 1.01
C TYR A 308 36.61 -38.19 0.03
N ALA A 309 36.37 -39.40 -0.48
CA ALA A 309 35.34 -39.73 -1.44
C ALA A 309 34.48 -40.89 -0.94
N TYR A 310 33.17 -40.79 -1.13
CA TYR A 310 32.21 -41.83 -0.76
C TYR A 310 31.15 -42.02 -1.85
N THR A 311 30.99 -43.27 -2.29
CA THR A 311 29.99 -43.64 -3.29
C THR A 311 28.81 -44.32 -2.61
N THR A 312 27.62 -43.77 -2.79
CA THR A 312 26.37 -44.26 -2.25
C THR A 312 25.84 -45.45 -3.03
N SER A 313 24.84 -46.17 -2.48
CA SER A 313 24.21 -47.35 -3.13
C SER A 313 23.58 -47.07 -4.47
N ASN A 314 23.22 -45.82 -4.77
CA ASN A 314 22.67 -45.39 -6.06
C ASN A 314 23.76 -44.87 -7.03
N ASN A 315 25.05 -45.22 -6.79
CA ASN A 315 26.21 -44.84 -7.60
C ASN A 315 26.46 -43.31 -7.71
N GLN A 316 26.04 -42.52 -6.76
CA GLN A 316 26.45 -41.12 -6.64
C GLN A 316 27.70 -41.02 -5.77
N THR A 317 28.74 -40.34 -6.27
CA THR A 317 29.96 -40.10 -5.53
C THR A 317 30.00 -38.67 -4.99
N PHE A 318 30.24 -38.54 -3.70
CA PHE A 318 30.41 -37.28 -3.00
C PHE A 318 31.85 -37.11 -2.59
N HIS A 319 32.33 -35.87 -2.57
CA HIS A 319 33.68 -35.51 -2.16
C HIS A 319 33.62 -34.40 -1.11
N ASP A 320 34.59 -34.39 -0.21
CA ASP A 320 34.86 -33.24 0.62
C ASP A 320 35.50 -32.11 -0.19
N SER A 321 35.60 -30.91 0.37
CA SER A 321 36.04 -29.70 -0.35
C SER A 321 37.53 -29.74 -0.75
N HIS A 322 38.33 -30.55 -0.06
CA HIS A 322 39.75 -30.74 -0.34
C HIS A 322 40.15 -32.16 -0.01
N ASP A 323 41.20 -32.64 -0.71
CA ASP A 323 41.69 -34.00 -0.59
C ASP A 323 42.33 -34.24 0.80
N HIS A 324 42.02 -35.38 1.40
CA HIS A 324 42.52 -35.77 2.71
C HIS A 324 42.55 -37.32 2.87
N ALA A 325 43.39 -37.81 3.75
CA ALA A 325 43.34 -39.20 4.19
C ALA A 325 42.05 -39.45 5.00
N THR A 326 41.69 -40.74 5.20
CA THR A 326 40.52 -41.06 6.04
C THR A 326 40.65 -40.43 7.44
N LEU A 327 39.70 -39.56 7.76
CA LEU A 327 39.60 -38.84 9.03
C LEU A 327 38.74 -39.62 10.03
N LYS A 328 39.12 -39.60 11.29
CA LYS A 328 38.29 -40.12 12.41
C LYS A 328 37.59 -38.93 13.04
N LEU A 329 36.34 -38.72 12.69
CA LEU A 329 35.55 -37.58 13.14
C LEU A 329 34.41 -38.04 14.04
N THR A 330 34.10 -37.23 15.05
CA THR A 330 32.81 -37.34 15.75
C THR A 330 31.73 -36.70 14.90
N MET A 331 30.46 -36.88 15.24
CA MET A 331 29.39 -36.15 14.60
C MET A 331 29.59 -34.61 14.70
N THR A 332 30.06 -34.12 15.85
CA THR A 332 30.47 -32.72 16.02
C THR A 332 31.62 -32.35 15.08
N GLY A 333 32.61 -33.24 14.91
CA GLY A 333 33.73 -33.05 13.99
C GLY A 333 33.27 -32.98 12.52
N ILE A 334 32.34 -33.83 12.09
CA ILE A 334 31.75 -33.78 10.76
C ILE A 334 31.11 -32.38 10.48
N LEU A 335 30.39 -31.84 11.43
CA LEU A 335 29.78 -30.51 11.29
C LEU A 335 30.83 -29.40 11.30
N SER A 336 31.81 -29.48 12.22
CA SER A 336 32.90 -28.50 12.36
C SER A 336 33.76 -28.38 11.12
N GLU A 337 34.16 -29.54 10.55
CA GLU A 337 34.94 -29.62 9.29
C GLU A 337 34.05 -29.37 8.06
N SER A 338 32.74 -29.28 8.25
CA SER A 338 31.79 -29.17 7.14
C SER A 338 31.93 -30.30 6.10
N SER A 339 32.25 -31.53 6.55
CA SER A 339 32.43 -32.67 5.67
C SER A 339 31.13 -33.02 4.92
N ASN A 340 31.18 -33.02 3.60
CA ASN A 340 30.10 -33.49 2.73
C ASN A 340 29.92 -34.99 2.87
N VAL A 341 31.03 -35.70 2.82
CA VAL A 341 31.07 -37.18 2.91
C VAL A 341 30.54 -37.66 4.24
N GLY A 342 31.02 -37.08 5.36
CA GLY A 342 30.55 -37.43 6.69
C GLY A 342 29.06 -37.16 6.88
N THR A 343 28.58 -36.07 6.31
CA THR A 343 27.15 -35.71 6.36
C THR A 343 26.30 -36.69 5.54
N VAL A 344 26.71 -37.06 4.36
CA VAL A 344 26.03 -38.09 3.53
C VAL A 344 26.00 -39.44 4.24
N MET A 345 27.12 -39.89 4.79
CA MET A 345 27.23 -41.15 5.53
C MET A 345 26.27 -41.17 6.74
N LEU A 346 26.18 -40.06 7.48
CA LEU A 346 25.23 -39.90 8.58
C LEU A 346 23.79 -39.92 8.09
N GLY A 347 23.50 -39.10 7.08
CA GLY A 347 22.18 -38.91 6.51
C GLY A 347 21.54 -40.16 5.92
N GLN A 348 22.37 -41.09 5.37
CA GLN A 348 21.87 -42.38 4.84
C GLN A 348 21.22 -43.27 5.91
N ASN A 349 21.62 -43.12 7.14
CA ASN A 349 21.06 -43.90 8.26
C ASN A 349 19.75 -43.31 8.82
N ILE A 350 19.38 -42.09 8.43
CA ILE A 350 18.15 -41.45 8.83
C ILE A 350 17.01 -41.92 7.92
N PRO A 351 15.88 -42.41 8.48
CA PRO A 351 14.73 -42.80 7.68
C PRO A 351 14.29 -41.70 6.73
N GLN A 352 13.91 -42.07 5.49
CA GLN A 352 13.55 -41.11 4.45
C GLN A 352 12.35 -40.19 4.89
N GLN A 353 11.41 -40.75 5.61
CA GLN A 353 10.26 -40.00 6.11
C GLN A 353 10.68 -38.88 7.08
N VAL A 354 11.58 -39.16 8.01
CA VAL A 354 12.07 -38.16 8.98
C VAL A 354 12.85 -37.03 8.30
N ARG A 355 13.47 -37.32 7.14
CA ARG A 355 14.16 -36.28 6.35
C ARG A 355 13.21 -35.42 5.52
N TYR A 356 12.00 -35.95 5.28
CA TYR A 356 10.95 -35.24 4.54
C TYR A 356 10.11 -34.37 5.45
N ASP A 357 9.71 -34.89 6.65
CA ASP A 357 8.94 -34.18 7.67
C ASP A 357 9.77 -33.09 8.37
#